data_f4abafccdbbd04b46f6e616dc986e126
#
_entry.id   f4abafccdbbd04b46f6e616dc986e126
#
_cell.length_a   1.000
_cell.length_b   1.000
_cell.length_c   1.000
_cell.angle_alpha   90.00
_cell.angle_beta   90.00
_cell.angle_gamma   90.00
#
_symmetry.space_group_name_H-M   'P 1'
#
loop_
_entity.id
_entity.type
_entity.pdbx_description
1 polymer ?
#
loop_
_entity_poly.entity_id
_entity_poly.type
_entity_poly.pdbx_seq_one_letter_code
_entity_poly.pdbx_strand_id
1 'polypeptide(L)'
;MNKENLKKLCLQSIDAHKEDIIALGEDIFRHPELGFKERRTSQIFSDTLEELGIPCRKGIARTGVKGRLAGAVPGPNVMLMGELDAVVSPLHPCADLETGAAHACGHNSQIAAVLGAAMGLAPLKGLLGGDVTFAAVPAEEYVELEFRQSLQEKGEIEFMGGKQEFVRLGVLEDVDMGLMIHSHAGVTERRFLLDCFSSGFIGKVIRFTGKEAHAGSRPFDGINALNAAALSLLAIGTQRETFREADRIRIHPIITKGGDLVNIVPADVRMETYVRGMSMEAILSASEKVNRCLKGSAYSIGAGVEIDELPGYMPLHQDKTLSRLFAENGERLLGPDTGIWGEELLGSTDAGDLSALMPFIHVSTGGYAGDAHAKNFTICDKEMAYVMPAKAMALTVIDLLYDKGETARSIRKNFVPRFTRESYLAFWDKFRRGETCGDGF
;
A
#
# COMPACT_ATOMS: atom_id res chain seq x y z
N MET A 1 16.98 -34.35 -0.92
CA MET A 1 17.23 -33.60 -2.17
C MET A 1 18.05 -32.37 -1.83
N ASN A 2 19.04 -31.96 -2.65
CA ASN A 2 19.77 -30.72 -2.39
C ASN A 2 18.97 -29.50 -2.86
N LYS A 3 19.32 -28.33 -2.34
CA LYS A 3 18.61 -27.05 -2.58
C LYS A 3 18.56 -26.69 -4.09
N GLU A 4 19.65 -26.92 -4.81
CA GLU A 4 19.71 -26.60 -6.24
C GLU A 4 18.74 -27.44 -7.09
N ASN A 5 18.62 -28.72 -6.78
CA ASN A 5 17.65 -29.58 -7.44
C ASN A 5 16.20 -29.18 -7.11
N LEU A 6 15.95 -28.74 -5.86
CA LEU A 6 14.64 -28.26 -5.45
C LEU A 6 14.27 -26.98 -6.23
N LYS A 7 15.20 -26.02 -6.33
CA LYS A 7 15.03 -24.82 -7.16
C LYS A 7 14.76 -25.15 -8.64
N LYS A 8 15.51 -26.11 -9.20
CA LYS A 8 15.31 -26.51 -10.58
C LYS A 8 13.92 -27.10 -10.83
N LEU A 9 13.43 -27.97 -9.94
CA LEU A 9 12.07 -28.53 -10.04
C LEU A 9 11.00 -27.44 -9.93
N CYS A 10 11.18 -26.46 -9.03
CA CYS A 10 10.29 -25.33 -8.90
C CYS A 10 10.21 -24.51 -10.20
N LEU A 11 11.36 -24.18 -10.79
CA LEU A 11 11.40 -23.46 -12.06
C LEU A 11 10.73 -24.23 -13.18
N GLN A 12 10.95 -25.54 -13.27
CA GLN A 12 10.29 -26.40 -14.27
C GLN A 12 8.78 -26.39 -14.11
N SER A 13 8.28 -26.41 -12.87
CA SER A 13 6.84 -26.33 -12.60
C SER A 13 6.27 -24.98 -13.03
N ILE A 14 6.93 -23.85 -12.70
CA ILE A 14 6.48 -22.52 -13.12
C ILE A 14 6.55 -22.39 -14.65
N ASP A 15 7.61 -22.90 -15.29
CA ASP A 15 7.73 -22.86 -16.76
C ASP A 15 6.62 -23.66 -17.45
N ALA A 16 6.20 -24.77 -16.87
CA ALA A 16 5.09 -25.57 -17.40
C ALA A 16 3.75 -24.83 -17.35
N HIS A 17 3.57 -23.90 -16.41
CA HIS A 17 2.38 -23.06 -16.25
C HIS A 17 2.55 -21.62 -16.77
N LYS A 18 3.61 -21.35 -17.54
CA LYS A 18 3.95 -19.99 -17.98
C LYS A 18 2.77 -19.30 -18.68
N GLU A 19 2.14 -19.96 -19.62
CA GLU A 19 1.03 -19.40 -20.39
C GLU A 19 -0.22 -19.19 -19.51
N ASP A 20 -0.48 -20.08 -18.57
CA ASP A 20 -1.58 -19.96 -17.61
C ASP A 20 -1.38 -18.73 -16.71
N ILE A 21 -0.15 -18.52 -16.20
CA ILE A 21 0.21 -17.37 -15.35
C ILE A 21 -0.01 -16.05 -16.13
N ILE A 22 0.45 -15.99 -17.39
CA ILE A 22 0.26 -14.82 -18.25
C ILE A 22 -1.22 -14.61 -18.52
N ALA A 23 -1.96 -15.66 -18.83
CA ALA A 23 -3.40 -15.57 -19.11
C ALA A 23 -4.20 -15.07 -17.91
N LEU A 24 -3.86 -15.52 -16.68
CA LEU A 24 -4.45 -15.02 -15.43
C LEU A 24 -4.21 -13.53 -15.26
N GLY A 25 -2.97 -13.07 -15.41
CA GLY A 25 -2.61 -11.66 -15.25
C GLY A 25 -3.31 -10.78 -16.29
N GLU A 26 -3.39 -11.22 -17.54
CA GLU A 26 -4.06 -10.51 -18.63
C GLU A 26 -5.58 -10.48 -18.45
N ASP A 27 -6.15 -11.54 -17.89
CA ASP A 27 -7.57 -11.62 -17.62
C ASP A 27 -7.96 -10.63 -16.52
N ILE A 28 -7.21 -10.59 -15.40
CA ILE A 28 -7.43 -9.62 -14.33
C ILE A 28 -7.22 -8.19 -14.85
N PHE A 29 -6.18 -7.95 -15.66
CA PHE A 29 -5.92 -6.64 -16.27
C PHE A 29 -7.12 -6.06 -17.04
N ARG A 30 -7.89 -6.93 -17.70
CA ARG A 30 -9.07 -6.53 -18.48
C ARG A 30 -10.36 -6.39 -17.68
N HIS A 31 -10.35 -6.84 -16.41
CA HIS A 31 -11.52 -6.80 -15.53
C HIS A 31 -11.16 -6.16 -14.20
N PRO A 32 -10.77 -4.87 -14.20
CA PRO A 32 -10.33 -4.17 -13.01
C PRO A 32 -11.51 -3.92 -12.05
N GLU A 33 -11.23 -4.05 -10.76
CA GLU A 33 -12.20 -3.83 -9.69
C GLU A 33 -11.59 -2.86 -8.65
N LEU A 34 -12.41 -1.93 -8.12
CA LEU A 34 -11.96 -0.98 -7.10
C LEU A 34 -11.92 -1.60 -5.72
N GLY A 35 -11.17 -0.97 -4.82
CA GLY A 35 -10.91 -1.47 -3.47
C GLY A 35 -12.16 -1.80 -2.65
N PHE A 36 -12.11 -2.90 -1.90
CA PHE A 36 -13.22 -3.52 -1.16
C PHE A 36 -14.40 -4.01 -2.03
N LYS A 37 -14.23 -4.05 -3.35
CA LYS A 37 -15.22 -4.53 -4.34
C LYS A 37 -14.65 -5.64 -5.24
N GLU A 38 -13.41 -6.08 -5.02
CA GLU A 38 -12.61 -7.00 -5.84
C GLU A 38 -13.11 -8.45 -5.77
N ARG A 39 -14.37 -8.67 -6.11
CA ARG A 39 -15.02 -10.00 -5.96
C ARG A 39 -14.51 -11.02 -6.95
N ARG A 40 -14.37 -10.60 -8.22
CA ARG A 40 -13.94 -11.48 -9.30
C ARG A 40 -12.47 -11.88 -9.14
N THR A 41 -11.60 -10.90 -8.89
CA THR A 41 -10.16 -11.12 -8.69
C THR A 41 -9.91 -11.99 -7.45
N SER A 42 -10.64 -11.74 -6.36
CA SER A 42 -10.63 -12.56 -5.14
C SER A 42 -11.06 -14.02 -5.42
N GLN A 43 -12.10 -14.21 -6.23
CA GLN A 43 -12.59 -15.55 -6.60
C GLN A 43 -11.55 -16.29 -7.45
N ILE A 44 -10.97 -15.65 -8.47
CA ILE A 44 -9.88 -16.23 -9.28
C ILE A 44 -8.73 -16.68 -8.40
N PHE A 45 -8.28 -15.82 -7.46
CA PHE A 45 -7.19 -16.15 -6.55
C PHE A 45 -7.50 -17.36 -5.69
N SER A 46 -8.69 -17.41 -5.10
CA SER A 46 -9.10 -18.51 -4.24
C SER A 46 -9.28 -19.81 -4.99
N ASP A 47 -9.92 -19.78 -6.16
CA ASP A 47 -10.17 -20.99 -6.96
C ASP A 47 -8.86 -21.60 -7.44
N THR A 48 -7.92 -20.79 -7.91
CA THR A 48 -6.58 -21.27 -8.31
C THR A 48 -5.84 -21.92 -7.15
N LEU A 49 -5.91 -21.35 -5.93
CA LEU A 49 -5.29 -21.98 -4.77
C LEU A 49 -5.98 -23.31 -4.39
N GLU A 50 -7.30 -23.36 -4.45
CA GLU A 50 -8.07 -24.60 -4.17
C GLU A 50 -7.78 -25.70 -5.19
N GLU A 51 -7.64 -25.36 -6.49
CA GLU A 51 -7.21 -26.30 -7.55
C GLU A 51 -5.81 -26.86 -7.31
N LEU A 52 -4.90 -26.08 -6.72
CA LEU A 52 -3.57 -26.52 -6.29
C LEU A 52 -3.59 -27.32 -4.97
N GLY A 53 -4.77 -27.56 -4.38
CA GLY A 53 -4.94 -28.25 -3.11
C GLY A 53 -4.47 -27.41 -1.90
N ILE A 54 -4.52 -26.08 -2.00
CA ILE A 54 -4.16 -25.14 -0.95
C ILE A 54 -5.47 -24.59 -0.34
N PRO A 55 -5.84 -25.01 0.88
CA PRO A 55 -7.05 -24.51 1.52
C PRO A 55 -6.92 -23.00 1.80
N CYS A 56 -8.00 -22.25 1.59
CA CYS A 56 -8.01 -20.81 1.80
C CYS A 56 -9.24 -20.32 2.57
N ARG A 57 -9.03 -19.23 3.33
CA ARG A 57 -10.07 -18.41 3.96
C ARG A 57 -10.36 -17.24 3.04
N LYS A 58 -11.64 -17.06 2.69
CA LYS A 58 -12.16 -16.01 1.80
C LYS A 58 -12.88 -14.91 2.62
N GLY A 59 -13.08 -13.75 2.01
CA GLY A 59 -13.88 -12.66 2.60
C GLY A 59 -13.20 -11.93 3.76
N ILE A 60 -11.88 -11.98 3.85
CA ILE A 60 -11.12 -11.24 4.85
C ILE A 60 -11.13 -9.76 4.47
N ALA A 61 -11.49 -8.88 5.39
CA ALA A 61 -11.67 -7.45 5.07
C ALA A 61 -12.49 -7.28 3.77
N ARG A 62 -13.64 -7.95 3.68
CA ARG A 62 -14.62 -8.02 2.59
C ARG A 62 -14.23 -8.94 1.42
N THR A 63 -13.08 -8.73 0.79
CA THR A 63 -12.70 -9.44 -0.45
C THR A 63 -11.36 -10.17 -0.37
N GLY A 64 -10.56 -9.95 0.66
CA GLY A 64 -9.27 -10.57 0.82
C GLY A 64 -9.32 -12.10 1.01
N VAL A 65 -8.23 -12.75 0.60
CA VAL A 65 -8.06 -14.21 0.68
C VAL A 65 -6.73 -14.54 1.34
N LYS A 66 -6.71 -15.61 2.15
CA LYS A 66 -5.49 -16.19 2.71
C LYS A 66 -5.50 -17.71 2.56
N GLY A 67 -4.57 -18.25 1.79
CA GLY A 67 -4.31 -19.67 1.67
C GLY A 67 -3.04 -20.09 2.40
N ARG A 68 -2.96 -21.34 2.88
CA ARG A 68 -1.78 -21.88 3.55
C ARG A 68 -1.37 -23.22 2.97
N LEU A 69 -0.17 -23.29 2.45
CA LEU A 69 0.50 -24.50 2.02
C LEU A 69 1.35 -25.03 3.18
N ALA A 70 0.90 -26.09 3.82
CA ALA A 70 1.64 -26.71 4.90
C ALA A 70 2.88 -27.44 4.34
N GLY A 71 4.03 -27.18 4.94
CA GLY A 71 5.28 -27.86 4.58
C GLY A 71 5.40 -29.26 5.19
N ALA A 72 6.58 -29.88 5.02
CA ALA A 72 6.87 -31.23 5.49
C ALA A 72 6.94 -31.33 7.02
N VAL A 73 7.35 -30.27 7.69
CA VAL A 73 7.53 -30.21 9.15
C VAL A 73 7.10 -28.82 9.66
N PRO A 74 6.67 -28.73 10.92
CA PRO A 74 6.40 -27.42 11.54
C PRO A 74 7.64 -26.52 11.49
N GLY A 75 7.45 -25.31 11.01
CA GLY A 75 8.54 -24.37 10.80
C GLY A 75 8.08 -22.94 10.63
N PRO A 76 8.97 -22.04 10.16
CA PRO A 76 8.58 -20.67 9.84
C PRO A 76 7.49 -20.62 8.76
N ASN A 77 6.65 -19.60 8.82
CA ASN A 77 5.61 -19.33 7.82
C ASN A 77 6.00 -18.11 7.00
N VAL A 78 6.31 -18.29 5.73
CA VAL A 78 6.69 -17.25 4.78
C VAL A 78 5.48 -16.85 3.94
N MET A 79 5.16 -15.57 3.89
CA MET A 79 4.01 -15.05 3.14
C MET A 79 4.45 -14.48 1.79
N LEU A 80 3.73 -14.86 0.73
CA LEU A 80 3.70 -14.17 -0.55
C LEU A 80 2.37 -13.43 -0.67
N MET A 81 2.41 -12.12 -0.89
CA MET A 81 1.22 -11.27 -0.90
C MET A 81 1.11 -10.50 -2.21
N GLY A 82 -0.11 -10.33 -2.70
CA GLY A 82 -0.47 -9.49 -3.83
C GLY A 82 -1.72 -8.67 -3.52
N GLU A 83 -1.88 -7.54 -4.18
CA GLU A 83 -2.98 -6.60 -4.07
C GLU A 83 -4.05 -6.90 -5.12
N LEU A 84 -5.32 -6.77 -4.72
CA LEU A 84 -6.47 -7.15 -5.56
C LEU A 84 -7.00 -5.99 -6.40
N ASP A 85 -6.88 -4.76 -5.91
CA ASP A 85 -7.59 -3.61 -6.39
C ASP A 85 -6.94 -2.92 -7.58
N ALA A 86 -7.72 -2.07 -8.24
CA ALA A 86 -7.34 -1.19 -9.33
C ALA A 86 -7.51 0.28 -8.93
N VAL A 87 -6.87 1.18 -9.68
CA VAL A 87 -7.00 2.63 -9.52
C VAL A 87 -8.13 3.19 -10.38
N VAL A 88 -8.56 4.42 -10.08
CA VAL A 88 -9.46 5.18 -10.96
C VAL A 88 -8.65 5.87 -12.05
N SER A 89 -8.75 5.36 -13.28
CA SER A 89 -8.10 5.92 -14.48
C SER A 89 -9.03 5.79 -15.70
N PRO A 90 -10.08 6.59 -15.79
CA PRO A 90 -11.19 6.38 -16.75
C PRO A 90 -10.79 6.56 -18.22
N LEU A 91 -9.63 7.17 -18.48
CA LEU A 91 -9.10 7.33 -19.84
C LEU A 91 -8.16 6.20 -20.26
N HIS A 92 -7.91 5.22 -19.38
CA HIS A 92 -7.09 4.06 -19.71
C HIS A 92 -7.82 3.15 -20.71
N PRO A 93 -7.14 2.59 -21.74
CA PRO A 93 -7.79 1.76 -22.77
C PRO A 93 -8.53 0.53 -22.25
N CYS A 94 -8.10 0.00 -21.10
CA CYS A 94 -8.73 -1.14 -20.42
C CYS A 94 -9.52 -0.72 -19.17
N ALA A 95 -9.96 0.55 -19.09
CA ALA A 95 -10.78 0.99 -17.98
C ALA A 95 -12.18 0.35 -18.06
N ASP A 96 -12.71 -0.04 -16.92
CA ASP A 96 -14.12 -0.35 -16.76
C ASP A 96 -14.97 0.89 -17.04
N LEU A 97 -15.97 0.76 -17.89
CA LEU A 97 -16.75 1.90 -18.38
C LEU A 97 -17.69 2.51 -17.33
N GLU A 98 -18.07 1.75 -16.32
CA GLU A 98 -19.00 2.21 -15.27
C GLU A 98 -18.25 2.86 -14.12
N THR A 99 -17.15 2.25 -13.68
CA THR A 99 -16.40 2.66 -12.49
C THR A 99 -15.18 3.51 -12.79
N GLY A 100 -14.67 3.46 -14.03
CA GLY A 100 -13.39 4.06 -14.40
C GLY A 100 -12.18 3.33 -13.83
N ALA A 101 -12.36 2.14 -13.25
CA ALA A 101 -11.29 1.33 -12.72
C ALA A 101 -10.32 0.88 -13.82
N ALA A 102 -9.01 0.87 -13.54
CA ALA A 102 -8.00 0.33 -14.44
C ALA A 102 -6.80 -0.19 -13.64
N HIS A 103 -6.20 -1.31 -14.06
CA HIS A 103 -4.97 -1.82 -13.46
C HIS A 103 -3.74 -1.00 -13.89
N ALA A 104 -3.80 0.33 -13.70
CA ALA A 104 -2.72 1.25 -14.04
C ALA A 104 -1.66 1.40 -12.93
N CYS A 105 -1.70 0.51 -11.92
CA CYS A 105 -0.67 0.31 -10.90
C CYS A 105 -0.05 -1.10 -10.95
N GLY A 106 -0.57 -2.00 -11.82
CA GLY A 106 0.01 -3.32 -12.06
C GLY A 106 -0.31 -4.38 -11.00
N HIS A 107 -1.34 -4.19 -10.14
CA HIS A 107 -1.71 -5.17 -9.11
C HIS A 107 -2.14 -6.52 -9.71
N ASN A 108 -2.72 -6.54 -10.91
CA ASN A 108 -2.99 -7.76 -11.66
C ASN A 108 -1.75 -8.65 -11.81
N SER A 109 -0.58 -8.06 -12.02
CA SER A 109 0.67 -8.81 -12.16
C SER A 109 1.17 -9.38 -10.83
N GLN A 110 0.90 -8.71 -9.73
CA GLN A 110 1.20 -9.24 -8.40
C GLN A 110 0.40 -10.52 -8.13
N ILE A 111 -0.91 -10.49 -8.38
CA ILE A 111 -1.79 -11.66 -8.21
C ILE A 111 -1.32 -12.83 -9.08
N ALA A 112 -1.03 -12.57 -10.36
CA ALA A 112 -0.52 -13.60 -11.28
C ALA A 112 0.82 -14.17 -10.80
N ALA A 113 1.75 -13.33 -10.32
CA ALA A 113 3.05 -13.76 -9.82
C ALA A 113 2.94 -14.58 -8.52
N VAL A 114 2.06 -14.20 -7.58
CA VAL A 114 1.81 -14.96 -6.35
C VAL A 114 1.22 -16.35 -6.68
N LEU A 115 0.24 -16.40 -7.60
CA LEU A 115 -0.34 -17.67 -8.05
C LEU A 115 0.68 -18.53 -8.82
N GLY A 116 1.51 -17.91 -9.66
CA GLY A 116 2.62 -18.60 -10.35
C GLY A 116 3.65 -19.19 -9.36
N ALA A 117 3.97 -18.45 -8.30
CA ALA A 117 4.82 -18.99 -7.23
C ALA A 117 4.14 -20.16 -6.50
N ALA A 118 2.82 -20.11 -6.28
CA ALA A 118 2.05 -21.20 -5.72
C ALA A 118 2.09 -22.46 -6.61
N MET A 119 1.94 -22.31 -7.93
CA MET A 119 2.07 -23.40 -8.92
C MET A 119 3.46 -24.07 -8.86
N GLY A 120 4.52 -23.27 -8.60
CA GLY A 120 5.87 -23.78 -8.44
C GLY A 120 6.12 -24.49 -7.13
N LEU A 121 5.54 -24.01 -6.03
CA LEU A 121 5.81 -24.48 -4.67
C LEU A 121 4.89 -25.63 -4.22
N ALA A 122 3.65 -25.68 -4.69
CA ALA A 122 2.66 -26.68 -4.26
C ALA A 122 3.12 -28.13 -4.48
N PRO A 123 3.74 -28.52 -5.63
CA PRO A 123 4.26 -29.87 -5.81
C PRO A 123 5.43 -30.22 -4.87
N LEU A 124 6.07 -29.20 -4.29
CA LEU A 124 7.28 -29.35 -3.47
C LEU A 124 7.01 -29.25 -1.97
N LYS A 125 5.74 -29.13 -1.55
CA LYS A 125 5.36 -28.93 -0.14
C LYS A 125 5.99 -29.94 0.82
N GLY A 126 6.09 -31.20 0.42
CA GLY A 126 6.70 -32.26 1.22
C GLY A 126 8.23 -32.16 1.40
N LEU A 127 8.87 -31.10 0.85
CA LEU A 127 10.30 -30.84 0.92
C LEU A 127 10.64 -29.50 1.58
N LEU A 128 9.60 -28.72 1.93
CA LEU A 128 9.77 -27.43 2.59
C LEU A 128 9.81 -27.59 4.12
N GLY A 129 10.73 -26.90 4.76
CA GLY A 129 10.95 -26.92 6.22
C GLY A 129 10.14 -25.88 6.99
N GLY A 130 8.93 -25.60 6.54
CA GLY A 130 7.99 -24.64 7.09
C GLY A 130 6.85 -24.40 6.11
N ASP A 131 5.95 -23.47 6.43
CA ASP A 131 4.74 -23.22 5.67
C ASP A 131 4.88 -22.01 4.73
N VAL A 132 4.03 -21.98 3.71
CA VAL A 132 3.90 -20.83 2.82
C VAL A 132 2.47 -20.31 2.88
N THR A 133 2.33 -19.04 3.21
CA THR A 133 1.05 -18.31 3.12
C THR A 133 0.98 -17.58 1.79
N PHE A 134 -0.13 -17.74 1.07
CA PHE A 134 -0.49 -16.94 -0.10
C PHE A 134 -1.63 -16.01 0.30
N ALA A 135 -1.43 -14.70 0.16
CA ALA A 135 -2.39 -13.71 0.57
C ALA A 135 -2.74 -12.77 -0.59
N ALA A 136 -4.01 -12.54 -0.80
CA ALA A 136 -4.52 -11.49 -1.67
C ALA A 136 -5.21 -10.44 -0.79
N VAL A 137 -4.67 -9.22 -0.78
CA VAL A 137 -5.14 -8.14 0.08
C VAL A 137 -5.95 -7.12 -0.71
N PRO A 138 -7.11 -6.65 -0.19
CA PRO A 138 -7.92 -5.64 -0.86
C PRO A 138 -7.39 -4.22 -0.66
N ALA A 139 -7.86 -3.28 -1.47
CA ALA A 139 -7.94 -1.86 -1.18
C ALA A 139 -6.62 -1.19 -0.74
N GLU A 140 -5.53 -1.41 -1.48
CA GLU A 140 -4.26 -0.69 -1.27
C GLU A 140 -4.39 0.77 -1.69
N GLU A 141 -5.02 1.03 -2.83
CA GLU A 141 -5.19 2.36 -3.41
C GLU A 141 -6.19 3.19 -2.59
N TYR A 142 -5.76 4.36 -2.16
CA TYR A 142 -6.54 5.22 -1.24
C TYR A 142 -7.57 6.06 -2.01
N VAL A 143 -8.49 5.38 -2.72
CA VAL A 143 -9.55 5.98 -3.56
C VAL A 143 -10.95 5.73 -3.00
N GLU A 144 -11.98 6.38 -3.54
CA GLU A 144 -13.39 6.27 -3.12
C GLU A 144 -13.59 6.49 -1.61
N LEU A 145 -13.04 7.57 -1.05
CA LEU A 145 -13.04 7.82 0.40
C LEU A 145 -14.44 7.85 1.02
N GLU A 146 -15.44 8.43 0.34
CA GLU A 146 -16.82 8.47 0.82
C GLU A 146 -17.42 7.05 0.97
N PHE A 147 -17.15 6.16 0.01
CA PHE A 147 -17.55 4.77 0.10
C PHE A 147 -16.88 4.09 1.29
N ARG A 148 -15.57 4.27 1.48
CA ARG A 148 -14.83 3.67 2.59
C ARG A 148 -15.29 4.22 3.94
N GLN A 149 -15.59 5.52 4.04
CA GLN A 149 -16.21 6.11 5.23
C GLN A 149 -17.56 5.46 5.54
N SER A 150 -18.40 5.22 4.52
CA SER A 150 -19.68 4.51 4.72
C SER A 150 -19.49 3.07 5.24
N LEU A 151 -18.40 2.41 4.88
CA LEU A 151 -18.05 1.09 5.43
C LEU A 151 -17.57 1.17 6.88
N GLN A 152 -16.82 2.22 7.24
CA GLN A 152 -16.42 2.47 8.62
C GLN A 152 -17.64 2.77 9.51
N GLU A 153 -18.56 3.60 9.05
CA GLU A 153 -19.82 3.91 9.77
C GLU A 153 -20.67 2.66 10.02
N LYS A 154 -20.66 1.70 9.10
CA LYS A 154 -21.33 0.41 9.24
C LYS A 154 -20.54 -0.60 10.08
N GLY A 155 -19.31 -0.29 10.48
CA GLY A 155 -18.43 -1.19 11.22
C GLY A 155 -17.90 -2.36 10.39
N GLU A 156 -17.96 -2.29 9.05
CA GLU A 156 -17.46 -3.33 8.16
C GLU A 156 -15.92 -3.28 8.03
N ILE A 157 -15.33 -2.09 8.13
CA ILE A 157 -13.89 -1.85 8.20
C ILE A 157 -13.59 -0.82 9.29
N GLU A 158 -12.33 -0.77 9.73
CA GLU A 158 -11.83 0.31 10.60
C GLU A 158 -10.76 1.14 9.89
N PHE A 159 -9.89 0.50 9.10
CA PHE A 159 -8.88 1.15 8.30
C PHE A 159 -9.31 1.22 6.84
N MET A 160 -8.87 2.26 6.16
CA MET A 160 -9.15 2.43 4.73
C MET A 160 -8.20 1.62 3.84
N GLY A 161 -7.08 1.11 4.38
CA GLY A 161 -6.12 0.24 3.70
C GLY A 161 -6.28 -1.22 4.08
N GLY A 162 -6.18 -2.12 3.11
CA GLY A 162 -6.43 -3.55 3.31
C GLY A 162 -5.40 -4.26 4.17
N LYS A 163 -4.09 -3.90 4.06
CA LYS A 163 -3.05 -4.51 4.89
C LYS A 163 -3.22 -4.12 6.36
N GLN A 164 -3.63 -2.88 6.62
CA GLN A 164 -3.98 -2.42 7.96
C GLN A 164 -5.17 -3.21 8.54
N GLU A 165 -6.20 -3.48 7.72
CA GLU A 165 -7.33 -4.34 8.11
C GLU A 165 -6.88 -5.78 8.39
N PHE A 166 -5.94 -6.33 7.62
CA PHE A 166 -5.38 -7.66 7.89
C PHE A 166 -4.66 -7.70 9.23
N VAL A 167 -3.91 -6.64 9.57
CA VAL A 167 -3.27 -6.51 10.89
C VAL A 167 -4.34 -6.42 11.98
N ARG A 168 -5.37 -5.56 11.81
CA ARG A 168 -6.46 -5.39 12.77
C ARG A 168 -7.19 -6.69 13.06
N LEU A 169 -7.49 -7.46 12.02
CA LEU A 169 -8.20 -8.72 12.12
C LEU A 169 -7.33 -9.89 12.64
N GLY A 170 -6.05 -9.66 12.93
CA GLY A 170 -5.12 -10.70 13.41
C GLY A 170 -4.80 -11.76 12.36
N VAL A 171 -5.02 -11.46 11.08
CA VAL A 171 -4.85 -12.42 9.98
C VAL A 171 -3.40 -12.82 9.79
N LEU A 172 -2.45 -11.98 10.22
CA LEU A 172 -1.03 -12.14 9.99
C LEU A 172 -0.24 -12.64 11.23
N GLU A 173 -0.91 -12.96 12.34
CA GLU A 173 -0.24 -13.38 13.58
C GLU A 173 0.54 -14.70 13.47
N ASP A 174 0.18 -15.55 12.52
CA ASP A 174 0.86 -16.81 12.22
C ASP A 174 1.90 -16.69 11.10
N VAL A 175 2.22 -15.47 10.64
CA VAL A 175 3.18 -15.18 9.59
C VAL A 175 4.47 -14.65 10.20
N ASP A 176 5.62 -15.20 9.81
CA ASP A 176 6.92 -14.82 10.33
C ASP A 176 7.64 -13.76 9.50
N MET A 177 7.36 -13.71 8.20
CA MET A 177 7.93 -12.74 7.25
C MET A 177 7.13 -12.72 5.95
N GLY A 178 7.28 -11.65 5.17
CA GLY A 178 6.52 -11.48 3.92
C GLY A 178 7.33 -10.91 2.77
N LEU A 179 6.90 -11.28 1.56
CA LEU A 179 7.43 -10.79 0.30
C LEU A 179 6.27 -10.31 -0.58
N MET A 180 6.45 -9.16 -1.18
CA MET A 180 5.62 -8.63 -2.25
C MET A 180 6.47 -8.23 -3.45
N ILE A 181 5.83 -8.20 -4.61
CA ILE A 181 6.40 -7.54 -5.79
C ILE A 181 5.46 -6.40 -6.20
N HIS A 182 5.97 -5.43 -6.94
CA HIS A 182 5.18 -4.34 -7.49
C HIS A 182 5.67 -3.96 -8.89
N SER A 183 4.83 -3.42 -9.72
CA SER A 183 5.23 -2.83 -10.99
C SER A 183 6.11 -1.59 -10.76
N HIS A 184 7.06 -1.33 -11.66
CA HIS A 184 7.72 -0.03 -11.71
C HIS A 184 7.44 0.63 -13.07
N ALA A 185 6.48 1.54 -13.07
CA ALA A 185 6.08 2.27 -14.28
C ALA A 185 7.30 3.00 -14.90
N GLY A 186 7.40 2.92 -16.23
CA GLY A 186 8.50 3.52 -16.97
C GLY A 186 9.81 2.70 -17.01
N VAL A 187 9.92 1.59 -16.27
CA VAL A 187 11.05 0.67 -16.38
C VAL A 187 10.69 -0.48 -17.32
N THR A 188 11.15 -0.39 -18.54
CA THR A 188 10.89 -1.38 -19.61
C THR A 188 11.83 -2.57 -19.58
N GLU A 189 13.00 -2.41 -18.96
CA GLU A 189 14.07 -3.41 -18.89
C GLU A 189 13.71 -4.53 -17.91
N ARG A 190 14.35 -5.69 -18.11
CA ARG A 190 14.26 -6.84 -17.20
C ARG A 190 15.13 -6.62 -15.97
N ARG A 191 14.58 -5.96 -14.95
CA ARG A 191 15.26 -5.58 -13.72
C ARG A 191 14.37 -5.74 -12.49
N PHE A 192 15.01 -5.89 -11.32
CA PHE A 192 14.37 -5.77 -10.01
C PHE A 192 14.92 -4.55 -9.28
N LEU A 193 14.05 -3.76 -8.67
CA LEU A 193 14.40 -2.65 -7.81
C LEU A 193 14.23 -3.10 -6.36
N LEU A 194 15.32 -3.04 -5.63
CA LEU A 194 15.52 -3.70 -4.34
C LEU A 194 15.80 -2.66 -3.25
N ASP A 195 15.38 -2.95 -2.02
CA ASP A 195 15.61 -2.08 -0.86
C ASP A 195 15.17 -0.63 -1.11
N CYS A 196 14.09 -0.45 -1.89
CA CYS A 196 13.51 0.86 -2.14
C CYS A 196 12.82 1.37 -0.87
N PHE A 197 12.84 2.70 -0.69
CA PHE A 197 12.17 3.37 0.41
C PHE A 197 10.90 4.04 -0.10
N SER A 198 9.80 3.97 0.66
CA SER A 198 8.63 4.79 0.40
C SER A 198 8.26 5.64 1.61
N SER A 199 7.66 6.81 1.35
CA SER A 199 7.18 7.68 2.42
C SER A 199 5.94 7.10 3.09
N GLY A 200 5.83 7.33 4.41
CA GLY A 200 4.54 7.23 5.10
C GLY A 200 3.76 8.53 5.02
N PHE A 201 2.55 8.54 5.56
CA PHE A 201 1.76 9.76 5.67
C PHE A 201 0.70 9.69 6.78
N ILE A 202 0.21 10.87 7.16
CA ILE A 202 -1.03 11.08 7.93
C ILE A 202 -1.94 11.94 7.08
N GLY A 203 -3.22 11.56 6.97
CA GLY A 203 -4.26 12.35 6.32
C GLY A 203 -4.83 13.40 7.27
N LYS A 204 -5.34 14.50 6.71
CA LYS A 204 -6.08 15.53 7.46
C LYS A 204 -7.29 15.99 6.66
N VAL A 205 -8.43 16.07 7.37
CA VAL A 205 -9.64 16.75 6.92
C VAL A 205 -9.82 17.98 7.82
N ILE A 206 -9.91 19.15 7.22
CA ILE A 206 -9.93 20.41 7.93
C ILE A 206 -11.21 21.17 7.55
N ARG A 207 -11.90 21.69 8.55
CA ARG A 207 -13.07 22.55 8.37
C ARG A 207 -12.84 23.88 9.07
N PHE A 208 -12.90 24.97 8.30
CA PHE A 208 -12.92 26.32 8.84
C PHE A 208 -14.36 26.80 8.95
N THR A 209 -14.72 27.32 10.13
CA THR A 209 -16.05 27.86 10.41
C THR A 209 -15.96 29.35 10.63
N GLY A 210 -16.82 30.08 9.96
CA GLY A 210 -16.91 31.53 10.03
C GLY A 210 -18.33 32.02 10.33
N LYS A 211 -18.65 33.22 9.84
CA LYS A 211 -19.97 33.81 9.96
C LYS A 211 -20.40 34.46 8.64
N GLU A 212 -21.57 34.08 8.16
CA GLU A 212 -22.15 34.64 6.95
C GLU A 212 -22.52 36.14 7.14
N ALA A 213 -22.36 36.90 6.07
CA ALA A 213 -22.82 38.26 5.94
C ALA A 213 -22.94 38.58 4.44
N HIS A 214 -23.69 39.65 4.11
CA HIS A 214 -23.76 40.16 2.73
C HIS A 214 -22.42 40.78 2.33
N ALA A 215 -21.71 40.14 1.39
CA ALA A 215 -20.33 40.49 1.04
C ALA A 215 -20.16 41.93 0.48
N GLY A 216 -21.21 42.51 -0.15
CA GLY A 216 -21.16 43.83 -0.72
C GLY A 216 -21.60 44.96 0.25
N SER A 217 -22.63 44.72 1.08
CA SER A 217 -23.22 45.78 1.93
C SER A 217 -22.78 45.73 3.39
N ARG A 218 -22.51 44.54 3.93
CA ARG A 218 -22.19 44.35 5.36
C ARG A 218 -21.09 43.31 5.59
N PRO A 219 -19.95 43.30 4.86
CA PRO A 219 -18.90 42.31 5.05
C PRO A 219 -18.30 42.34 6.46
N PHE A 220 -18.37 43.48 7.15
CA PHE A 220 -17.86 43.67 8.52
C PHE A 220 -18.67 42.94 9.61
N ASP A 221 -19.87 42.45 9.29
CA ASP A 221 -20.67 41.61 10.20
C ASP A 221 -20.31 40.14 10.10
N GLY A 222 -19.52 39.73 9.08
CA GLY A 222 -19.12 38.36 8.80
C GLY A 222 -17.73 38.02 9.31
N ILE A 223 -17.44 36.70 9.33
CA ILE A 223 -16.11 36.14 9.55
C ILE A 223 -15.81 35.23 8.35
N ASN A 224 -14.79 35.60 7.56
CA ASN A 224 -14.48 34.91 6.31
C ASN A 224 -13.61 33.67 6.52
N ALA A 225 -14.22 32.49 6.55
CA ALA A 225 -13.52 31.22 6.69
C ALA A 225 -12.56 30.91 5.50
N LEU A 226 -12.85 31.43 4.30
CA LEU A 226 -11.95 31.28 3.14
C LEU A 226 -10.64 32.04 3.33
N ASN A 227 -10.68 33.21 3.96
CA ASN A 227 -9.46 33.95 4.29
C ASN A 227 -8.60 33.18 5.30
N ALA A 228 -9.20 32.51 6.28
CA ALA A 228 -8.47 31.63 7.22
C ALA A 228 -7.81 30.46 6.50
N ALA A 229 -8.51 29.81 5.58
CA ALA A 229 -7.96 28.74 4.77
C ALA A 229 -6.81 29.23 3.87
N ALA A 230 -6.98 30.38 3.18
CA ALA A 230 -5.94 30.96 2.33
C ALA A 230 -4.67 31.33 3.13
N LEU A 231 -4.85 31.94 4.31
CA LEU A 231 -3.73 32.26 5.21
C LEU A 231 -3.04 30.98 5.70
N SER A 232 -3.79 29.90 5.93
CA SER A 232 -3.23 28.60 6.30
C SER A 232 -2.31 28.02 5.20
N LEU A 233 -2.70 28.13 3.92
CA LEU A 233 -1.85 27.72 2.80
C LEU A 233 -0.50 28.46 2.80
N LEU A 234 -0.53 29.79 3.04
CA LEU A 234 0.68 30.60 3.14
C LEU A 234 1.53 30.19 4.36
N ALA A 235 0.91 30.05 5.52
CA ALA A 235 1.59 29.66 6.76
C ALA A 235 2.25 28.28 6.66
N ILE A 236 1.56 27.29 6.06
CA ILE A 236 2.14 25.96 5.77
C ILE A 236 3.32 26.10 4.79
N GLY A 237 3.19 26.92 3.75
CA GLY A 237 4.26 27.19 2.80
C GLY A 237 5.53 27.72 3.46
N THR A 238 5.42 28.60 4.45
CA THR A 238 6.57 29.17 5.19
C THR A 238 7.26 28.17 6.12
N GLN A 239 6.64 27.03 6.43
CA GLN A 239 7.29 25.97 7.23
C GLN A 239 8.31 25.17 6.45
N ARG A 240 8.40 25.24 5.11
CA ARG A 240 9.24 24.39 4.28
C ARG A 240 10.71 24.43 4.69
N GLU A 241 11.24 25.58 5.04
CA GLU A 241 12.61 25.76 5.49
C GLU A 241 12.90 25.17 6.90
N THR A 242 11.86 24.79 7.64
CA THR A 242 11.97 24.23 8.98
C THR A 242 12.03 22.70 9.01
N PHE A 243 11.89 22.05 7.85
CA PHE A 243 12.00 20.60 7.70
C PHE A 243 13.41 20.21 7.27
N ARG A 244 13.92 19.12 7.83
CA ARG A 244 15.20 18.56 7.36
C ARG A 244 15.02 17.97 5.95
N GLU A 245 16.00 18.17 5.08
CA GLU A 245 15.96 17.61 3.72
C GLU A 245 15.87 16.07 3.72
N ALA A 246 16.58 15.42 4.64
CA ALA A 246 16.56 13.96 4.79
C ALA A 246 15.19 13.39 5.16
N ASP A 247 14.32 14.19 5.80
CA ASP A 247 12.97 13.75 6.20
C ASP A 247 11.99 13.71 5.01
N ARG A 248 12.36 14.33 3.87
CA ARG A 248 11.55 14.38 2.63
C ARG A 248 10.10 14.79 2.87
N ILE A 249 9.86 15.76 3.75
CA ILE A 249 8.49 16.19 4.09
C ILE A 249 7.80 16.77 2.85
N ARG A 250 6.56 16.28 2.60
CA ARG A 250 5.67 16.79 1.55
C ARG A 250 4.30 17.06 2.13
N ILE A 251 3.78 18.26 1.89
CA ILE A 251 2.45 18.71 2.33
C ILE A 251 1.80 19.37 1.12
N HIS A 252 0.67 18.83 0.68
CA HIS A 252 -0.07 19.28 -0.50
C HIS A 252 -1.54 19.48 -0.16
N PRO A 253 -1.91 20.61 0.47
CA PRO A 253 -3.30 20.90 0.79
C PRO A 253 -4.09 21.31 -0.47
N ILE A 254 -5.36 20.88 -0.51
CA ILE A 254 -6.36 21.33 -1.47
C ILE A 254 -7.58 21.89 -0.73
N ILE A 255 -8.24 22.90 -1.31
CA ILE A 255 -9.53 23.39 -0.83
C ILE A 255 -10.62 22.62 -1.57
N THR A 256 -11.39 21.80 -0.85
CA THR A 256 -12.48 21.00 -1.41
C THR A 256 -13.80 21.75 -1.44
N LYS A 257 -13.98 22.74 -0.54
CA LYS A 257 -15.11 23.69 -0.55
C LYS A 257 -14.60 25.07 -0.15
N GLY A 258 -14.80 26.09 -1.02
CA GLY A 258 -14.32 27.47 -0.81
C GLY A 258 -15.42 28.49 -0.49
N GLY A 259 -16.67 28.06 -0.35
CA GLY A 259 -17.85 28.89 -0.16
C GLY A 259 -18.98 28.48 -1.11
N ASP A 260 -20.13 29.18 -1.03
CA ASP A 260 -21.33 28.81 -1.79
C ASP A 260 -21.70 29.87 -2.85
N LEU A 261 -21.68 31.15 -2.49
CA LEU A 261 -22.08 32.27 -3.36
C LEU A 261 -21.12 33.44 -3.24
N VAL A 262 -20.87 34.18 -4.34
CA VAL A 262 -19.95 35.32 -4.38
C VAL A 262 -20.41 36.47 -3.51
N ASN A 263 -21.73 36.65 -3.32
CA ASN A 263 -22.32 37.73 -2.54
C ASN A 263 -22.51 37.44 -1.04
N ILE A 264 -22.03 36.28 -0.58
CA ILE A 264 -22.07 35.86 0.82
C ILE A 264 -20.63 35.61 1.31
N VAL A 265 -20.30 36.17 2.50
CA VAL A 265 -19.03 35.86 3.18
C VAL A 265 -18.98 34.36 3.50
N PRO A 266 -17.97 33.59 3.03
CA PRO A 266 -17.91 32.15 3.27
C PRO A 266 -17.78 31.80 4.75
N ALA A 267 -18.69 30.96 5.26
CA ALA A 267 -18.72 30.53 6.66
C ALA A 267 -18.42 29.05 6.87
N ASP A 268 -18.44 28.22 5.81
CA ASP A 268 -18.05 26.80 5.82
C ASP A 268 -17.07 26.54 4.68
N VAL A 269 -15.79 26.36 5.03
CA VAL A 269 -14.71 26.08 4.07
C VAL A 269 -13.99 24.81 4.47
N ARG A 270 -13.71 23.96 3.49
CA ARG A 270 -13.11 22.63 3.73
C ARG A 270 -11.80 22.49 2.97
N MET A 271 -10.85 21.84 3.62
CA MET A 271 -9.51 21.57 3.08
C MET A 271 -9.10 20.14 3.43
N GLU A 272 -8.36 19.51 2.55
CA GLU A 272 -7.75 18.21 2.76
C GLU A 272 -6.27 18.26 2.46
N THR A 273 -5.48 17.44 3.17
CA THR A 273 -4.05 17.31 2.90
C THR A 273 -3.50 16.00 3.45
N TYR A 274 -2.35 15.57 2.90
CA TYR A 274 -1.48 14.58 3.50
C TYR A 274 -0.20 15.27 4.00
N VAL A 275 0.29 14.79 5.15
CA VAL A 275 1.63 15.11 5.66
C VAL A 275 2.47 13.85 5.46
N ARG A 276 3.37 13.88 4.47
CA ARG A 276 4.22 12.75 4.08
C ARG A 276 5.65 12.93 4.58
N GLY A 277 6.35 11.82 4.85
CA GLY A 277 7.77 11.84 5.25
C GLY A 277 8.38 10.45 5.32
N MET A 278 9.69 10.40 5.56
CA MET A 278 10.47 9.15 5.55
C MET A 278 10.53 8.45 6.92
N SER A 279 10.04 9.08 7.98
CA SER A 279 9.88 8.47 9.30
C SER A 279 8.62 8.98 10.00
N MET A 280 8.04 8.15 10.88
CA MET A 280 6.86 8.58 11.65
C MET A 280 7.16 9.76 12.57
N GLU A 281 8.36 9.83 13.14
CA GLU A 281 8.80 10.95 13.99
C GLU A 281 8.79 12.27 13.19
N ALA A 282 9.30 12.26 11.96
CA ALA A 282 9.31 13.41 11.09
C ALA A 282 7.89 13.82 10.65
N ILE A 283 7.06 12.84 10.31
CA ILE A 283 5.64 13.04 9.93
C ILE A 283 4.87 13.68 11.10
N LEU A 284 5.02 13.15 12.31
CA LEU A 284 4.35 13.68 13.51
C LEU A 284 4.79 15.11 13.82
N SER A 285 6.10 15.37 13.80
CA SER A 285 6.65 16.71 13.99
C SER A 285 6.14 17.70 12.94
N ALA A 286 6.05 17.28 11.67
CA ALA A 286 5.51 18.09 10.60
C ALA A 286 4.00 18.31 10.76
N SER A 287 3.25 17.28 11.16
CA SER A 287 1.81 17.33 11.45
C SER A 287 1.48 18.37 12.52
N GLU A 288 2.24 18.40 13.62
CA GLU A 288 2.09 19.42 14.67
C GLU A 288 2.34 20.84 14.16
N LYS A 289 3.33 21.04 13.28
CA LYS A 289 3.57 22.35 12.66
C LYS A 289 2.41 22.78 11.76
N VAL A 290 1.86 21.84 10.98
CA VAL A 290 0.66 22.08 10.16
C VAL A 290 -0.53 22.47 11.04
N ASN A 291 -0.78 21.73 12.12
CA ASN A 291 -1.87 22.05 13.05
C ASN A 291 -1.73 23.45 13.66
N ARG A 292 -0.50 23.86 14.03
CA ARG A 292 -0.25 25.23 14.49
C ARG A 292 -0.53 26.29 13.42
N CYS A 293 -0.17 26.03 12.17
CA CYS A 293 -0.47 26.92 11.05
C CYS A 293 -1.98 27.09 10.87
N LEU A 294 -2.74 26.00 10.88
CA LEU A 294 -4.19 25.99 10.73
C LEU A 294 -4.86 26.76 11.88
N LYS A 295 -4.51 26.43 13.14
CA LYS A 295 -5.05 27.08 14.33
C LYS A 295 -4.70 28.57 14.39
N GLY A 296 -3.43 28.93 14.12
CA GLY A 296 -2.97 30.32 14.12
C GLY A 296 -3.63 31.18 13.04
N SER A 297 -3.84 30.62 11.84
CA SER A 297 -4.53 31.30 10.75
C SER A 297 -6.02 31.52 11.06
N ALA A 298 -6.71 30.51 11.57
CA ALA A 298 -8.10 30.64 11.99
C ALA A 298 -8.26 31.70 13.09
N TYR A 299 -7.41 31.64 14.11
CA TYR A 299 -7.39 32.62 15.20
C TYR A 299 -7.22 34.06 14.72
N SER A 300 -6.28 34.31 13.79
CA SER A 300 -6.00 35.66 13.28
C SER A 300 -7.15 36.27 12.51
N ILE A 301 -8.07 35.48 11.99
CA ILE A 301 -9.27 35.90 11.26
C ILE A 301 -10.53 35.93 12.16
N GLY A 302 -10.44 35.36 13.37
CA GLY A 302 -11.58 35.13 14.25
C GLY A 302 -12.49 33.99 13.81
N ALA A 303 -11.97 33.06 13.00
CA ALA A 303 -12.64 31.85 12.53
C ALA A 303 -12.37 30.67 13.46
N GLY A 304 -13.29 29.70 13.51
CA GLY A 304 -13.06 28.39 14.12
C GLY A 304 -12.33 27.46 13.15
N VAL A 305 -11.66 26.42 13.67
CA VAL A 305 -11.08 25.34 12.88
C VAL A 305 -11.24 24.00 13.59
N GLU A 306 -11.72 23.02 12.84
CA GLU A 306 -11.77 21.60 13.21
C GLU A 306 -10.73 20.86 12.36
N ILE A 307 -9.96 19.98 12.99
CA ILE A 307 -8.88 19.21 12.33
C ILE A 307 -9.07 17.75 12.70
N ASP A 308 -9.49 16.95 11.73
CA ASP A 308 -9.56 15.51 11.86
C ASP A 308 -8.31 14.90 11.23
N GLU A 309 -7.54 14.16 12.03
CA GLU A 309 -6.40 13.39 11.55
C GLU A 309 -6.85 11.98 11.21
N LEU A 310 -6.43 11.49 10.05
CA LEU A 310 -6.78 10.16 9.58
C LEU A 310 -5.54 9.26 9.57
N PRO A 311 -5.66 8.01 10.04
CA PRO A 311 -4.61 7.02 9.84
C PRO A 311 -4.22 6.95 8.37
N GLY A 312 -2.95 7.18 8.10
CA GLY A 312 -2.34 6.97 6.79
C GLY A 312 -1.55 5.66 6.77
N TYR A 313 -0.37 5.67 6.12
CA TYR A 313 0.52 4.51 6.01
C TYR A 313 1.86 4.78 6.69
N MET A 314 2.46 3.74 7.26
CA MET A 314 3.82 3.84 7.78
C MET A 314 4.85 3.88 6.65
N PRO A 315 6.02 4.53 6.84
CA PRO A 315 7.11 4.44 5.88
C PRO A 315 7.58 2.99 5.69
N LEU A 316 7.85 2.61 4.45
CA LEU A 316 8.36 1.28 4.12
C LEU A 316 9.85 1.17 4.49
N HIS A 317 10.17 0.17 5.29
CA HIS A 317 11.55 -0.21 5.63
C HIS A 317 11.76 -1.70 5.37
N GLN A 318 12.45 -2.00 4.29
CA GLN A 318 12.63 -3.37 3.85
C GLN A 318 13.73 -4.10 4.65
N ASP A 319 13.55 -5.43 4.86
CA ASP A 319 14.57 -6.25 5.47
C ASP A 319 15.72 -6.50 4.49
N LYS A 320 16.93 -6.05 4.85
CA LYS A 320 18.11 -6.12 3.97
C LYS A 320 18.57 -7.54 3.69
N THR A 321 18.33 -8.48 4.61
CA THR A 321 18.72 -9.88 4.41
C THR A 321 17.79 -10.56 3.42
N LEU A 322 16.49 -10.32 3.55
CA LEU A 322 15.50 -10.78 2.55
C LEU A 322 15.75 -10.15 1.19
N SER A 323 16.04 -8.84 1.12
CA SER A 323 16.34 -8.14 -0.13
C SER A 323 17.55 -8.75 -0.85
N ARG A 324 18.63 -9.05 -0.12
CA ARG A 324 19.81 -9.72 -0.71
C ARG A 324 19.49 -11.12 -1.22
N LEU A 325 18.75 -11.92 -0.44
CA LEU A 325 18.37 -13.25 -0.83
C LEU A 325 17.48 -13.24 -2.09
N PHE A 326 16.57 -12.28 -2.20
CA PHE A 326 15.77 -12.07 -3.41
C PHE A 326 16.65 -11.65 -4.59
N ALA A 327 17.61 -10.74 -4.37
CA ALA A 327 18.53 -10.27 -5.40
C ALA A 327 19.36 -11.41 -6.01
N GLU A 328 19.93 -12.29 -5.18
CA GLU A 328 20.67 -13.47 -5.64
C GLU A 328 19.82 -14.36 -6.57
N ASN A 329 18.53 -14.52 -6.26
CA ASN A 329 17.61 -15.25 -7.12
C ASN A 329 17.24 -14.44 -8.38
N GLY A 330 17.13 -13.13 -8.30
CA GLY A 330 16.95 -12.23 -9.44
C GLY A 330 18.11 -12.33 -10.43
N GLU A 331 19.35 -12.24 -9.95
CA GLU A 331 20.56 -12.38 -10.77
C GLU A 331 20.69 -13.78 -11.40
N ARG A 332 20.28 -14.82 -10.67
CA ARG A 332 20.22 -16.19 -11.23
C ARG A 332 19.28 -16.28 -12.44
N LEU A 333 18.17 -15.55 -12.43
CA LEU A 333 17.13 -15.60 -13.47
C LEU A 333 17.42 -14.66 -14.66
N LEU A 334 17.94 -13.48 -14.38
CA LEU A 334 18.09 -12.41 -15.36
C LEU A 334 19.54 -12.13 -15.75
N GLY A 335 20.51 -12.69 -15.03
CA GLY A 335 21.93 -12.41 -15.17
C GLY A 335 22.45 -11.40 -14.16
N PRO A 336 23.76 -11.14 -14.13
CA PRO A 336 24.38 -10.20 -13.20
C PRO A 336 23.94 -8.76 -13.49
N ASP A 337 24.05 -7.90 -12.47
CA ASP A 337 23.79 -6.44 -12.55
C ASP A 337 22.33 -6.09 -12.92
N THR A 338 21.37 -6.98 -12.66
CA THR A 338 19.95 -6.75 -12.92
C THR A 338 19.20 -6.13 -11.76
N GLY A 339 19.84 -6.01 -10.60
CA GLY A 339 19.30 -5.35 -9.41
C GLY A 339 19.64 -3.87 -9.35
N ILE A 340 18.63 -3.01 -9.15
CA ILE A 340 18.82 -1.58 -8.79
C ILE A 340 18.53 -1.46 -7.31
N TRP A 341 19.39 -0.77 -6.55
CA TRP A 341 19.30 -0.71 -5.11
C TRP A 341 19.02 0.70 -4.59
N GLY A 342 18.17 0.77 -3.55
CA GLY A 342 18.06 1.95 -2.71
C GLY A 342 17.36 3.15 -3.35
N GLU A 343 16.50 2.95 -4.36
CA GLU A 343 15.73 4.04 -4.94
C GLU A 343 14.68 4.57 -3.95
N GLU A 344 14.52 5.89 -3.96
CA GLU A 344 13.50 6.59 -3.21
C GLU A 344 12.19 6.60 -4.01
N LEU A 345 11.23 5.77 -3.63
CA LEU A 345 9.87 5.85 -4.14
C LEU A 345 9.14 6.89 -3.27
N LEU A 346 8.86 8.06 -3.81
CA LEU A 346 8.22 9.17 -3.06
C LEU A 346 6.71 8.94 -2.84
N GLY A 347 6.14 7.87 -3.40
CA GLY A 347 4.81 7.38 -3.12
C GLY A 347 4.69 6.81 -1.71
N SER A 348 3.54 6.27 -1.37
CA SER A 348 3.28 5.57 -0.11
C SER A 348 2.55 4.27 -0.41
N THR A 349 2.82 3.23 0.36
CA THR A 349 2.13 1.94 0.30
C THR A 349 1.87 1.44 1.72
N ASP A 350 0.76 0.78 1.94
CA ASP A 350 0.44 0.13 3.22
C ASP A 350 1.31 -1.13 3.50
N ALA A 351 2.21 -1.49 2.57
CA ALA A 351 3.30 -2.42 2.83
C ALA A 351 4.28 -1.91 3.92
N GLY A 352 4.37 -0.59 4.10
CA GLY A 352 5.11 0.04 5.19
C GLY A 352 4.63 -0.42 6.56
N ASP A 353 3.32 -0.59 6.73
CA ASP A 353 2.71 -1.08 7.97
C ASP A 353 3.17 -2.51 8.31
N LEU A 354 3.27 -3.40 7.30
CA LEU A 354 3.78 -4.75 7.49
C LEU A 354 5.27 -4.77 7.83
N SER A 355 6.06 -3.92 7.17
CA SER A 355 7.50 -3.81 7.42
C SER A 355 7.84 -3.31 8.83
N ALA A 356 6.89 -2.65 9.50
CA ALA A 356 7.02 -2.22 10.89
C ALA A 356 6.79 -3.37 11.90
N LEU A 357 6.13 -4.46 11.46
CA LEU A 357 5.70 -5.58 12.30
C LEU A 357 6.55 -6.84 12.11
N MET A 358 7.04 -7.11 10.89
CA MET A 358 7.76 -8.32 10.54
C MET A 358 8.84 -8.05 9.47
N PRO A 359 9.84 -8.94 9.30
CA PRO A 359 10.74 -8.88 8.15
C PRO A 359 9.91 -8.89 6.86
N PHE A 360 10.04 -7.84 6.05
CA PHE A 360 9.19 -7.65 4.87
C PHE A 360 9.99 -7.02 3.74
N ILE A 361 9.73 -7.45 2.50
CA ILE A 361 10.22 -6.80 1.29
C ILE A 361 9.11 -6.54 0.29
N HIS A 362 9.24 -5.42 -0.41
CA HIS A 362 8.35 -4.98 -1.47
C HIS A 362 9.22 -4.60 -2.68
N VAL A 363 9.49 -5.58 -3.51
CA VAL A 363 10.41 -5.47 -4.65
C VAL A 363 9.65 -4.93 -5.85
N SER A 364 10.16 -3.90 -6.50
CA SER A 364 9.60 -3.46 -7.78
C SER A 364 10.26 -4.18 -8.95
N THR A 365 9.49 -4.37 -10.02
CA THR A 365 9.92 -5.10 -11.22
C THR A 365 9.69 -4.27 -12.47
N GLY A 366 10.62 -4.36 -13.42
CA GLY A 366 10.48 -3.78 -14.76
C GLY A 366 9.51 -4.57 -15.65
N GLY A 367 9.46 -4.22 -16.92
CA GLY A 367 8.54 -4.79 -17.91
C GLY A 367 7.30 -3.93 -18.13
N TYR A 368 7.32 -2.66 -17.67
CA TYR A 368 6.19 -1.72 -17.77
C TYR A 368 6.61 -0.44 -18.47
N ALA A 369 5.72 0.07 -19.32
CA ALA A 369 5.87 1.35 -19.99
C ALA A 369 4.77 2.33 -19.55
N GLY A 370 5.00 3.62 -19.78
CA GLY A 370 4.09 4.69 -19.37
C GLY A 370 4.26 5.11 -17.92
N ASP A 371 3.29 5.84 -17.41
CA ASP A 371 3.31 6.43 -16.06
C ASP A 371 2.32 5.71 -15.15
N ALA A 372 2.64 5.57 -13.87
CA ALA A 372 1.73 5.00 -12.90
C ALA A 372 0.44 5.81 -12.79
N HIS A 373 -0.70 5.13 -12.63
CA HIS A 373 -2.05 5.69 -12.52
C HIS A 373 -2.52 6.48 -13.76
N ALA A 374 -1.79 6.38 -14.88
CA ALA A 374 -2.08 7.13 -16.07
C ALA A 374 -2.64 6.25 -17.20
N LYS A 375 -3.28 6.91 -18.17
CA LYS A 375 -3.89 6.24 -19.35
C LYS A 375 -2.89 5.51 -20.24
N ASN A 376 -1.61 5.82 -20.15
CA ASN A 376 -0.54 5.25 -20.95
C ASN A 376 0.22 4.11 -20.24
N PHE A 377 -0.18 3.74 -19.02
CA PHE A 377 0.40 2.59 -18.33
C PHE A 377 0.12 1.30 -19.12
N THR A 378 1.16 0.51 -19.36
CA THR A 378 1.01 -0.77 -20.07
C THR A 378 2.11 -1.76 -19.72
N ILE A 379 1.81 -3.05 -19.86
CA ILE A 379 2.76 -4.13 -19.69
C ILE A 379 3.42 -4.38 -21.04
N CYS A 380 4.71 -4.09 -21.16
CA CYS A 380 5.47 -4.24 -22.40
C CYS A 380 6.28 -5.55 -22.47
N ASP A 381 6.56 -6.19 -21.34
CA ASP A 381 7.18 -7.53 -21.25
C ASP A 381 6.40 -8.41 -20.26
N LYS A 382 5.49 -9.23 -20.79
CA LYS A 382 4.62 -10.11 -19.99
C LYS A 382 5.39 -11.16 -19.18
N GLU A 383 6.50 -11.67 -19.72
CA GLU A 383 7.32 -12.62 -18.99
C GLU A 383 7.96 -11.96 -17.76
N MET A 384 8.48 -10.74 -17.93
CA MET A 384 9.07 -9.97 -16.83
C MET A 384 8.01 -9.51 -15.81
N ALA A 385 6.81 -9.15 -16.27
CA ALA A 385 5.75 -8.67 -15.39
C ALA A 385 5.09 -9.78 -14.56
N TYR A 386 4.93 -10.98 -15.11
CA TYR A 386 4.14 -12.05 -14.48
C TYR A 386 5.01 -13.23 -14.01
N VAL A 387 5.93 -13.71 -14.85
CA VAL A 387 6.59 -15.01 -14.65
C VAL A 387 7.92 -14.88 -13.88
N MET A 388 8.74 -13.89 -14.22
CA MET A 388 10.03 -13.70 -13.54
C MET A 388 9.87 -13.38 -12.05
N PRO A 389 8.92 -12.53 -11.62
CA PRO A 389 8.66 -12.31 -10.20
C PRO A 389 8.14 -13.57 -9.49
N ALA A 390 7.28 -14.37 -10.14
CA ALA A 390 6.82 -15.64 -9.60
C ALA A 390 7.99 -16.58 -9.30
N LYS A 391 8.93 -16.70 -10.25
CA LYS A 391 10.15 -17.49 -10.09
C LYS A 391 11.03 -16.95 -8.96
N ALA A 392 11.30 -15.64 -8.93
CA ALA A 392 12.17 -15.03 -7.92
C ALA A 392 11.60 -15.21 -6.50
N MET A 393 10.29 -14.97 -6.31
CA MET A 393 9.60 -15.21 -5.04
C MET A 393 9.67 -16.67 -4.62
N ALA A 394 9.36 -17.62 -5.52
CA ALA A 394 9.37 -19.03 -5.20
C ALA A 394 10.78 -19.55 -4.84
N LEU A 395 11.81 -19.13 -5.57
CA LEU A 395 13.19 -19.46 -5.24
C LEU A 395 13.62 -18.89 -3.88
N THR A 396 13.18 -17.68 -3.55
CA THR A 396 13.46 -17.05 -2.26
C THR A 396 12.77 -17.80 -1.12
N VAL A 397 11.53 -18.26 -1.31
CA VAL A 397 10.83 -19.12 -0.34
C VAL A 397 11.60 -20.43 -0.14
N ILE A 398 12.14 -21.03 -1.22
CA ILE A 398 12.97 -22.24 -1.10
C ILE A 398 14.23 -21.96 -0.27
N ASP A 399 14.93 -20.86 -0.49
CA ASP A 399 16.10 -20.49 0.31
C ASP A 399 15.77 -20.31 1.79
N LEU A 400 14.62 -19.74 2.07
CA LEU A 400 14.14 -19.49 3.44
C LEU A 400 13.74 -20.79 4.15
N LEU A 401 13.08 -21.70 3.45
CA LEU A 401 12.48 -22.90 4.03
C LEU A 401 13.30 -24.18 3.79
N TYR A 402 14.42 -24.10 3.07
CA TYR A 402 15.35 -25.22 2.97
C TYR A 402 15.97 -25.53 4.35
N ASP A 403 16.40 -26.78 4.56
CA ASP A 403 17.03 -27.23 5.79
C ASP A 403 16.25 -26.82 7.07
N LYS A 404 14.98 -27.28 7.13
CA LYS A 404 14.07 -27.02 8.25
C LYS A 404 13.82 -25.52 8.51
N GLY A 405 14.03 -24.66 7.52
CA GLY A 405 13.78 -23.23 7.62
C GLY A 405 14.82 -22.45 8.44
N GLU A 406 16.08 -22.90 8.46
CA GLU A 406 17.14 -22.28 9.25
C GLU A 406 17.36 -20.82 8.87
N THR A 407 17.37 -20.50 7.55
CA THR A 407 17.52 -19.12 7.06
C THR A 407 16.38 -18.21 7.57
N ALA A 408 15.13 -18.66 7.45
CA ALA A 408 13.99 -17.90 7.93
C ALA A 408 14.02 -17.71 9.46
N ARG A 409 14.39 -18.75 10.22
CA ARG A 409 14.56 -18.66 11.68
C ARG A 409 15.62 -17.64 12.07
N SER A 410 16.74 -17.59 11.34
CA SER A 410 17.81 -16.62 11.56
C SER A 410 17.35 -15.19 11.31
N ILE A 411 16.65 -14.94 10.21
CA ILE A 411 16.10 -13.61 9.88
C ILE A 411 15.12 -13.17 10.96
N ARG A 412 14.15 -14.04 11.31
CA ARG A 412 13.16 -13.73 12.37
C ARG A 412 13.82 -13.41 13.71
N LYS A 413 14.82 -14.17 14.11
CA LYS A 413 15.54 -13.97 15.39
C LYS A 413 16.25 -12.63 15.46
N ASN A 414 16.77 -12.15 14.34
CA ASN A 414 17.55 -10.91 14.26
C ASN A 414 16.69 -9.67 13.98
N PHE A 415 15.43 -9.86 13.61
CA PHE A 415 14.51 -8.76 13.37
C PHE A 415 13.99 -8.16 14.69
N VAL A 416 14.00 -6.85 14.76
CA VAL A 416 13.41 -6.10 15.86
C VAL A 416 12.19 -5.34 15.33
N PRO A 417 10.97 -5.80 15.64
CA PRO A 417 9.77 -5.12 15.18
C PRO A 417 9.66 -3.73 15.82
N ARG A 418 9.21 -2.74 15.07
CA ARG A 418 8.92 -1.39 15.58
C ARG A 418 7.66 -1.36 16.44
N PHE A 419 6.72 -2.25 16.13
CA PHE A 419 5.46 -2.41 16.82
C PHE A 419 5.13 -3.88 17.02
N THR A 420 4.44 -4.20 18.12
CA THR A 420 3.56 -5.37 18.18
C THR A 420 2.22 -5.00 17.55
N ARG A 421 1.35 -5.97 17.24
CA ARG A 421 0.00 -5.69 16.74
C ARG A 421 -0.76 -4.74 17.67
N GLU A 422 -0.73 -4.98 18.97
CA GLU A 422 -1.43 -4.18 19.99
C GLU A 422 -0.90 -2.73 20.01
N SER A 423 0.42 -2.54 20.02
CA SER A 423 1.01 -1.20 20.04
C SER A 423 0.81 -0.47 18.70
N TYR A 424 0.73 -1.19 17.58
CA TYR A 424 0.41 -0.65 16.27
C TYR A 424 -1.03 -0.11 16.23
N LEU A 425 -2.00 -0.90 16.69
CA LEU A 425 -3.40 -0.48 16.76
C LEU A 425 -3.56 0.71 17.70
N ALA A 426 -2.95 0.66 18.89
CA ALA A 426 -2.97 1.76 19.85
C ALA A 426 -2.28 3.03 19.32
N PHE A 427 -1.28 2.91 18.43
CA PHE A 427 -0.66 4.05 17.76
C PHE A 427 -1.67 4.75 16.83
N TRP A 428 -2.36 4.00 15.95
CA TRP A 428 -3.30 4.57 15.01
C TRP A 428 -4.61 5.04 15.66
N ASP A 429 -5.03 4.48 16.80
CA ASP A 429 -6.20 4.96 17.54
C ASP A 429 -6.09 6.42 17.99
N LYS A 430 -4.88 6.95 18.14
CA LYS A 430 -4.66 8.36 18.48
C LYS A 430 -5.15 9.32 17.39
N PHE A 431 -5.15 8.87 16.12
CA PHE A 431 -5.55 9.67 14.96
C PHE A 431 -7.03 9.52 14.59
N ARG A 432 -7.77 8.67 15.28
CA ARG A 432 -9.21 8.50 15.09
C ARG A 432 -10.05 9.43 15.96
N ARG A 433 -9.40 10.14 16.90
CA ARG A 433 -10.06 11.06 17.81
C ARG A 433 -9.79 12.47 17.30
N GLY A 434 -10.74 13.03 16.52
CA GLY A 434 -10.65 14.39 16.03
C GLY A 434 -10.32 15.39 17.15
N GLU A 435 -9.36 16.26 16.93
CA GLU A 435 -9.13 17.44 17.78
C GLU A 435 -10.05 18.55 17.30
N THR A 436 -11.13 18.79 18.00
CA THR A 436 -11.91 20.03 17.88
C THR A 436 -11.20 21.14 18.62
N CYS A 437 -10.68 22.09 17.90
CA CYS A 437 -10.36 23.42 18.45
C CYS A 437 -11.52 24.36 18.05
N GLY A 438 -12.66 24.15 18.68
CA GLY A 438 -13.85 24.96 18.56
C GLY A 438 -14.26 25.40 19.94
N ASP A 439 -14.39 26.61 20.07
CA ASP A 439 -15.16 27.53 20.84
C ASP A 439 -14.33 28.60 21.53
N GLY A 440 -14.53 29.79 21.02
CA GLY A 440 -14.47 31.00 21.80
C GLY A 440 -13.07 31.43 22.18
N PHE A 441 -12.55 32.25 21.34
CA PHE A 441 -11.77 33.36 21.83
C PHE A 441 -12.69 34.54 22.10
#